data_f97f1a78199bd0671a4dd97e35fb56fd
#
_entry.id   f97f1a78199bd0671a4dd97e35fb56fd
#
_cell.length_a   1.000
_cell.length_b   1.000
_cell.length_c   1.000
_cell.angle_alpha   90.00
_cell.angle_beta   90.00
_cell.angle_gamma   90.00
#
_symmetry.space_group_name_H-M   'P 1'
#
loop_
_entity.id
_entity.type
_entity.pdbx_description
1 polymer ?
#
loop_
_entity_poly.entity_id
_entity_poly.type
_entity_poly.pdbx_seq_one_letter_code
_entity_poly.pdbx_strand_id
1 'polypeptide(L)'
;MRRSIAAISMTGKRYIHRLTLARGNPGSIPALCWRRSFSDYREILSRRNGKLQDLKLDDAVGLFGDMVQSRPLPSIVYFSKLFSAIAKMKKFDVVSPLGEQMQKLGISHSLYTYSILINCFCRRSQISLALALLGKMMKLGYEPDIVTLNSLLNGFCHGNRISDAVSLVDQMVGMGYRPDTFTINTLIHGLFLHSKVSEAVALVERMVQKGCQPDLFTYGTVANGLCKRGDTDLALTLLEKMEKEQIEADVVIYNTVIDGLCKYKQVDDVVDLFNEMETKGTRPDVYSYNSLISCLCNYGRWSDASRLLSDMIEKKINPDVVTFNALIDAFVKEGKLLEAEKLYEEMIRRSLDPDVITYNSLINGFCMHHLLDKAKHMFELMVSKDCLPDVVTYSTLIKGFCKCKRVEDGMRILLFGLN
;
A
#
# COMPACT_ATOMS: atom_id res chain seq x y z
N MET A 1 -2.11 9.96 -23.40
CA MET A 1 -1.55 8.62 -23.12
C MET A 1 -0.29 8.25 -23.93
N ARG A 2 -0.11 8.66 -25.19
CA ARG A 2 1.10 8.32 -26.00
C ARG A 2 2.40 9.03 -25.58
N ARG A 3 2.36 10.16 -24.85
CA ARG A 3 3.55 10.90 -24.40
C ARG A 3 4.20 10.33 -23.13
N SER A 4 3.47 9.64 -22.27
CA SER A 4 4.00 9.04 -21.05
C SER A 4 4.79 7.74 -21.29
N ILE A 5 4.44 6.98 -22.34
CA ILE A 5 5.12 5.73 -22.70
C ILE A 5 6.51 5.99 -23.30
N ALA A 6 6.65 7.11 -24.03
CA ALA A 6 7.95 7.52 -24.60
C ALA A 6 8.96 7.97 -23.53
N ALA A 7 8.53 8.58 -22.44
CA ALA A 7 9.39 9.05 -21.36
C ALA A 7 9.97 7.89 -20.53
N ILE A 8 9.18 6.84 -20.28
CA ILE A 8 9.60 5.64 -19.51
C ILE A 8 10.59 4.80 -20.32
N SER A 9 10.43 4.73 -21.66
CA SER A 9 11.37 4.06 -22.56
C SER A 9 12.72 4.77 -22.66
N MET A 10 12.77 6.09 -22.44
CA MET A 10 14.02 6.87 -22.51
C MET A 10 14.90 6.71 -21.27
N THR A 11 14.35 6.49 -20.07
CA THR A 11 15.17 6.27 -18.87
C THR A 11 15.94 4.97 -18.95
N GLY A 12 15.30 3.87 -19.31
CA GLY A 12 15.98 2.58 -19.48
C GLY A 12 17.03 2.61 -20.60
N LYS A 13 16.76 3.30 -21.74
CA LYS A 13 17.74 3.47 -22.84
C LYS A 13 18.92 4.36 -22.46
N ARG A 14 18.74 5.38 -21.64
CA ARG A 14 19.84 6.24 -21.14
C ARG A 14 20.80 5.48 -20.25
N TYR A 15 20.32 4.56 -19.43
CA TYR A 15 21.18 3.70 -18.59
C TYR A 15 22.02 2.74 -19.45
N ILE A 16 21.43 2.13 -20.47
CA ILE A 16 22.15 1.21 -21.37
C ILE A 16 23.18 1.97 -22.22
N HIS A 17 22.86 3.19 -22.68
CA HIS A 17 23.80 4.02 -23.45
C HIS A 17 25.03 4.45 -22.64
N ARG A 18 24.89 4.64 -21.31
CA ARG A 18 26.05 4.90 -20.43
C ARG A 18 26.97 3.68 -20.28
N LEU A 19 26.42 2.47 -20.30
CA LEU A 19 27.20 1.23 -20.23
C LEU A 19 27.93 0.90 -21.56
N THR A 20 27.37 1.34 -22.70
CA THR A 20 27.99 1.14 -24.02
C THR A 20 29.03 2.19 -24.35
N LEU A 21 28.96 3.41 -23.81
CA LEU A 21 29.95 4.48 -24.01
C LEU A 21 31.25 4.29 -23.18
N ALA A 22 31.27 3.37 -22.22
CA ALA A 22 32.49 3.02 -21.47
C ALA A 22 33.51 2.18 -22.27
N ARG A 23 33.26 1.92 -23.57
CA ARG A 23 34.19 1.20 -24.47
C ARG A 23 35.10 2.10 -25.30
N GLY A 24 35.13 3.41 -25.07
CA GLY A 24 35.93 4.34 -25.86
C GLY A 24 36.94 5.15 -25.02
N ASN A 25 38.21 4.84 -25.19
CA ASN A 25 39.43 5.55 -24.77
C ASN A 25 39.92 5.46 -23.31
N PRO A 26 41.14 4.92 -23.07
CA PRO A 26 41.80 4.88 -21.77
C PRO A 26 42.65 6.13 -21.49
N GLY A 27 42.07 7.30 -21.47
CA GLY A 27 42.86 8.51 -21.22
C GLY A 27 42.01 9.73 -20.98
N SER A 28 41.43 9.86 -19.82
CA SER A 28 40.97 11.05 -19.10
C SER A 28 39.67 10.83 -18.35
N ILE A 29 39.78 10.27 -17.16
CA ILE A 29 38.72 10.30 -16.16
C ILE A 29 39.30 10.93 -14.90
N PRO A 30 38.68 12.01 -14.34
CA PRO A 30 39.12 12.50 -13.04
C PRO A 30 38.86 11.43 -12.00
N ALA A 31 39.93 10.99 -11.32
CA ALA A 31 39.84 10.16 -10.13
C ALA A 31 39.01 10.88 -9.10
N LEU A 32 37.98 10.19 -8.57
CA LEU A 32 37.38 10.28 -7.22
C LEU A 32 35.93 9.78 -7.24
N CYS A 33 35.75 8.55 -7.74
CA CYS A 33 34.65 7.70 -7.27
C CYS A 33 35.30 6.39 -6.84
N TRP A 34 35.32 6.12 -5.56
CA TRP A 34 35.76 4.85 -5.00
C TRP A 34 34.79 3.75 -5.54
N ARG A 35 35.16 3.16 -6.70
CA ARG A 35 34.48 1.95 -7.18
C ARG A 35 34.81 0.84 -6.19
N ARG A 36 33.86 0.45 -5.38
CA ARG A 36 33.96 -0.78 -4.58
C ARG A 36 34.21 -1.93 -5.54
N SER A 37 35.26 -2.71 -5.31
CA SER A 37 35.58 -3.90 -6.10
C SER A 37 34.48 -4.95 -5.95
N PHE A 38 34.32 -5.84 -6.94
CA PHE A 38 33.42 -7.01 -6.82
C PHE A 38 33.74 -7.85 -5.57
N SER A 39 35.01 -7.91 -5.13
CA SER A 39 35.40 -8.55 -3.87
C SER A 39 34.67 -8.01 -2.65
N ASP A 40 34.48 -6.69 -2.58
CA ASP A 40 33.79 -6.02 -1.46
C ASP A 40 32.28 -6.35 -1.46
N TYR A 41 31.69 -6.48 -2.65
CA TYR A 41 30.30 -6.85 -2.82
C TYR A 41 30.03 -8.36 -2.68
N ARG A 42 31.06 -9.22 -2.92
CA ARG A 42 30.96 -10.65 -2.68
C ARG A 42 30.63 -10.94 -1.22
N GLU A 43 31.17 -10.21 -0.29
CA GLU A 43 30.87 -10.30 1.14
C GLU A 43 29.42 -9.82 1.42
N ILE A 44 28.98 -8.72 0.80
CA ILE A 44 27.63 -8.18 0.93
C ILE A 44 26.58 -9.17 0.36
N LEU A 45 26.86 -9.76 -0.81
CA LEU A 45 25.97 -10.72 -1.48
C LEU A 45 26.00 -12.12 -0.85
N SER A 46 27.06 -12.48 -0.09
CA SER A 46 27.19 -13.78 0.57
C SER A 46 26.46 -13.85 1.90
N ARG A 47 26.27 -12.75 2.61
CA ARG A 47 25.54 -12.70 3.87
C ARG A 47 24.04 -12.93 3.62
N ARG A 48 23.44 -13.93 4.29
CA ARG A 48 22.05 -14.37 4.10
C ARG A 48 20.99 -13.29 4.33
N ASN A 49 21.26 -12.21 5.14
CA ASN A 49 20.26 -11.24 5.59
C ASN A 49 20.77 -9.80 5.78
N GLY A 50 21.88 -9.37 5.21
CA GLY A 50 22.43 -8.06 5.53
C GLY A 50 22.73 -7.16 4.32
N LYS A 51 22.31 -5.91 4.38
CA LYS A 51 22.74 -4.76 3.56
C LYS A 51 22.31 -4.67 2.08
N LEU A 52 21.59 -5.66 1.51
CA LEU A 52 20.99 -5.48 0.17
C LEU A 52 19.77 -4.54 0.18
N GLN A 53 19.17 -4.32 1.36
CA GLN A 53 18.03 -3.40 1.50
C GLN A 53 18.44 -1.92 1.44
N ASP A 54 19.71 -1.61 1.75
CA ASP A 54 20.24 -0.25 1.72
C ASP A 54 20.96 0.08 0.39
N LEU A 55 20.98 -0.86 -0.57
CA LEU A 55 21.63 -0.68 -1.86
C LEU A 55 20.85 0.34 -2.70
N LYS A 56 21.53 1.40 -3.17
CA LYS A 56 20.92 2.34 -4.13
C LYS A 56 20.89 1.72 -5.53
N LEU A 57 19.93 2.15 -6.36
CA LEU A 57 19.75 1.61 -7.71
C LEU A 57 21.01 1.77 -8.58
N ASP A 58 21.66 2.93 -8.52
CA ASP A 58 22.86 3.22 -9.31
C ASP A 58 24.02 2.28 -8.92
N ASP A 59 24.17 1.99 -7.62
CA ASP A 59 25.17 1.05 -7.12
C ASP A 59 24.86 -0.39 -7.59
N ALA A 60 23.58 -0.78 -7.61
CA ALA A 60 23.16 -2.11 -8.08
C ALA A 60 23.44 -2.28 -9.58
N VAL A 61 23.18 -1.26 -10.41
CA VAL A 61 23.49 -1.28 -11.84
C VAL A 61 25.00 -1.25 -12.09
N GLY A 62 25.74 -0.47 -11.32
CA GLY A 62 27.21 -0.46 -11.34
C GLY A 62 27.80 -1.82 -11.01
N LEU A 63 27.29 -2.46 -9.94
CA LEU A 63 27.69 -3.81 -9.55
C LEU A 63 27.44 -4.85 -10.64
N PHE A 64 26.32 -4.77 -11.35
CA PHE A 64 26.06 -5.63 -12.51
C PHE A 64 27.15 -5.47 -13.58
N GLY A 65 27.55 -4.22 -13.89
CA GLY A 65 28.63 -3.93 -14.82
C GLY A 65 29.97 -4.56 -14.40
N ASP A 66 30.33 -4.44 -13.12
CA ASP A 66 31.55 -5.02 -12.56
C ASP A 66 31.52 -6.57 -12.59
N MET A 67 30.35 -7.16 -12.27
CA MET A 67 30.15 -8.60 -12.33
C MET A 67 30.34 -9.17 -13.74
N VAL A 68 29.84 -8.48 -14.76
CA VAL A 68 29.96 -8.91 -16.17
C VAL A 68 31.39 -8.79 -16.68
N GLN A 69 32.15 -7.82 -16.18
CA GLN A 69 33.56 -7.56 -16.59
C GLN A 69 34.57 -8.42 -15.82
N SER A 70 34.16 -8.99 -14.67
CA SER A 70 35.06 -9.77 -13.84
C SER A 70 35.52 -11.06 -14.51
N ARG A 71 36.75 -11.49 -14.21
CA ARG A 71 37.31 -12.77 -14.65
C ARG A 71 37.96 -13.46 -13.45
N PRO A 72 37.52 -14.68 -13.07
CA PRO A 72 36.44 -15.46 -13.66
C PRO A 72 35.07 -14.82 -13.40
N LEU A 73 34.06 -15.15 -14.25
CA LEU A 73 32.69 -14.69 -14.08
C LEU A 73 32.11 -15.17 -12.75
N PRO A 74 31.35 -14.34 -12.02
CA PRO A 74 30.65 -14.75 -10.81
C PRO A 74 29.62 -15.84 -11.08
N SER A 75 29.34 -16.65 -10.05
CA SER A 75 28.23 -17.62 -10.12
C SER A 75 26.91 -16.94 -10.43
N ILE A 76 26.04 -17.62 -11.21
CA ILE A 76 24.67 -17.19 -11.52
C ILE A 76 23.86 -16.81 -10.27
N VAL A 77 24.17 -17.38 -9.11
CA VAL A 77 23.52 -17.08 -7.82
C VAL A 77 23.67 -15.61 -7.46
N TYR A 78 24.80 -14.97 -7.75
CA TYR A 78 25.01 -13.56 -7.44
C TYR A 78 24.17 -12.65 -8.35
N PHE A 79 24.02 -13.00 -9.64
CA PHE A 79 23.13 -12.29 -10.56
C PHE A 79 21.67 -12.42 -10.10
N SER A 80 21.24 -13.63 -9.69
CA SER A 80 19.88 -13.84 -9.15
C SER A 80 19.61 -13.01 -7.90
N LYS A 81 20.57 -12.94 -6.95
CA LYS A 81 20.46 -12.11 -5.74
C LYS A 81 20.35 -10.63 -6.08
N LEU A 82 21.16 -10.15 -7.04
CA LEU A 82 21.13 -8.76 -7.48
C LEU A 82 19.80 -8.41 -8.15
N PHE A 83 19.30 -9.26 -9.05
CA PHE A 83 17.99 -9.06 -9.69
C PHE A 83 16.85 -9.06 -8.68
N SER A 84 16.91 -9.96 -7.70
CA SER A 84 15.93 -9.98 -6.59
C SER A 84 15.99 -8.69 -5.76
N ALA A 85 17.17 -8.14 -5.49
CA ALA A 85 17.31 -6.88 -4.76
C ALA A 85 16.72 -5.71 -5.55
N ILE A 86 17.02 -5.58 -6.86
CA ILE A 86 16.45 -4.53 -7.72
C ILE A 86 14.93 -4.68 -7.84
N ALA A 87 14.42 -5.92 -7.95
CA ALA A 87 12.99 -6.18 -7.99
C ALA A 87 12.27 -5.78 -6.68
N LYS A 88 12.90 -6.00 -5.50
CA LYS A 88 12.39 -5.53 -4.20
C LYS A 88 12.30 -4.00 -4.11
N MET A 89 13.19 -3.27 -4.78
CA MET A 89 13.09 -1.81 -4.93
C MET A 89 11.95 -1.37 -5.87
N LYS A 90 11.15 -2.31 -6.38
CA LYS A 90 10.07 -2.08 -7.37
C LYS A 90 10.57 -1.49 -8.70
N LYS A 91 11.85 -1.64 -9.03
CA LYS A 91 12.49 -1.16 -10.28
C LYS A 91 12.49 -2.27 -11.35
N PHE A 92 11.30 -2.79 -11.65
CA PHE A 92 11.10 -3.92 -12.58
C PHE A 92 11.54 -3.60 -14.01
N ASP A 93 11.53 -2.33 -14.40
CA ASP A 93 11.96 -1.82 -15.70
C ASP A 93 13.48 -1.94 -15.91
N VAL A 94 14.26 -2.00 -14.84
CA VAL A 94 15.73 -2.15 -14.88
C VAL A 94 16.14 -3.61 -14.96
N VAL A 95 15.45 -4.52 -14.29
CA VAL A 95 15.81 -5.95 -14.24
C VAL A 95 15.74 -6.61 -15.62
N SER A 96 14.70 -6.31 -16.41
CA SER A 96 14.50 -6.93 -17.72
C SER A 96 15.63 -6.66 -18.72
N PRO A 97 16.10 -5.40 -18.92
CA PRO A 97 17.25 -5.12 -19.78
C PRO A 97 18.56 -5.74 -19.30
N LEU A 98 18.77 -5.81 -17.98
CA LEU A 98 19.97 -6.46 -17.42
C LEU A 98 19.95 -7.97 -17.69
N GLY A 99 18.76 -8.62 -17.61
CA GLY A 99 18.59 -10.02 -18.00
C GLY A 99 18.87 -10.26 -19.48
N GLU A 100 18.39 -9.37 -20.37
CA GLU A 100 18.69 -9.45 -21.80
C GLU A 100 20.20 -9.26 -22.09
N GLN A 101 20.85 -8.32 -21.39
CA GLN A 101 22.29 -8.09 -21.53
C GLN A 101 23.10 -9.29 -21.07
N MET A 102 22.72 -9.92 -19.96
CA MET A 102 23.34 -11.12 -19.45
C MET A 102 23.28 -12.24 -20.52
N GLN A 103 22.14 -12.40 -21.18
CA GLN A 103 21.95 -13.40 -22.23
C GLN A 103 22.77 -13.11 -23.49
N LYS A 104 22.87 -11.83 -23.93
CA LYS A 104 23.72 -11.40 -25.04
C LYS A 104 25.20 -11.65 -24.81
N LEU A 105 25.61 -11.72 -23.53
CA LEU A 105 26.98 -12.00 -23.11
C LEU A 105 27.23 -13.52 -22.92
N GLY A 106 26.28 -14.37 -23.29
CA GLY A 106 26.40 -15.83 -23.19
C GLY A 106 26.23 -16.38 -21.77
N ILE A 107 25.78 -15.56 -20.81
CA ILE A 107 25.53 -16.01 -19.44
C ILE A 107 24.13 -16.61 -19.38
N SER A 108 24.05 -17.93 -19.15
CA SER A 108 22.78 -18.64 -19.08
C SER A 108 21.98 -18.27 -17.83
N HIS A 109 20.67 -18.10 -17.97
CA HIS A 109 19.77 -17.92 -16.85
C HIS A 109 19.58 -19.23 -16.07
N SER A 110 19.45 -19.13 -14.76
CA SER A 110 18.99 -20.22 -13.89
C SER A 110 17.45 -20.18 -13.76
N LEU A 111 16.87 -21.22 -13.17
CA LEU A 111 15.47 -21.25 -12.78
C LEU A 111 15.07 -19.97 -12.01
N TYR A 112 15.86 -19.58 -11.02
CA TYR A 112 15.59 -18.37 -10.21
C TYR A 112 15.64 -17.08 -11.01
N THR A 113 16.58 -16.94 -11.96
CA THR A 113 16.62 -15.74 -12.81
C THR A 113 15.42 -15.68 -13.74
N TYR A 114 14.98 -16.81 -14.30
CA TYR A 114 13.74 -16.87 -15.09
C TYR A 114 12.52 -16.46 -14.24
N SER A 115 12.36 -17.01 -13.05
CA SER A 115 11.25 -16.68 -12.14
C SER A 115 11.20 -15.19 -11.78
N ILE A 116 12.36 -14.57 -11.49
CA ILE A 116 12.46 -13.12 -11.21
C ILE A 116 12.07 -12.30 -12.44
N LEU A 117 12.57 -12.65 -13.62
CA LEU A 117 12.26 -11.93 -14.87
C LEU A 117 10.77 -12.06 -15.23
N ILE A 118 10.18 -13.25 -15.12
CA ILE A 118 8.76 -13.49 -15.32
C ILE A 118 7.94 -12.61 -14.37
N ASN A 119 8.28 -12.59 -13.08
CA ASN A 119 7.61 -11.71 -12.11
C ASN A 119 7.74 -10.23 -12.50
N CYS A 120 8.93 -9.77 -12.93
CA CYS A 120 9.14 -8.38 -13.37
C CYS A 120 8.25 -8.03 -14.58
N PHE A 121 8.12 -8.92 -15.57
CA PHE A 121 7.23 -8.72 -16.71
C PHE A 121 5.76 -8.70 -16.29
N CYS A 122 5.33 -9.59 -15.39
CA CYS A 122 3.98 -9.62 -14.83
C CYS A 122 3.64 -8.30 -14.11
N ARG A 123 4.54 -7.81 -13.24
CA ARG A 123 4.38 -6.54 -12.52
C ARG A 123 4.31 -5.31 -13.44
N ARG A 124 4.83 -5.41 -14.64
CA ARG A 124 4.77 -4.38 -15.69
C ARG A 124 3.60 -4.56 -16.66
N SER A 125 2.69 -5.49 -16.37
CA SER A 125 1.56 -5.87 -17.25
C SER A 125 1.99 -6.32 -18.66
N GLN A 126 3.22 -6.85 -18.77
CA GLN A 126 3.79 -7.36 -20.04
C GLN A 126 3.65 -8.89 -20.11
N ILE A 127 2.41 -9.37 -19.99
CA ILE A 127 2.11 -10.80 -19.84
C ILE A 127 2.60 -11.63 -21.04
N SER A 128 2.50 -11.11 -22.27
CA SER A 128 2.98 -11.81 -23.46
C SER A 128 4.49 -12.12 -23.39
N LEU A 129 5.29 -11.20 -22.85
CA LEU A 129 6.72 -11.42 -22.64
C LEU A 129 6.99 -12.42 -21.53
N ALA A 130 6.20 -12.35 -20.44
CA ALA A 130 6.29 -13.32 -19.34
C ALA A 130 6.02 -14.76 -19.85
N LEU A 131 4.97 -14.94 -20.65
CA LEU A 131 4.63 -16.24 -21.26
C LEU A 131 5.69 -16.71 -22.26
N ALA A 132 6.23 -15.83 -23.08
CA ALA A 132 7.32 -16.17 -24.01
C ALA A 132 8.57 -16.65 -23.24
N LEU A 133 8.87 -15.99 -22.11
CA LEU A 133 10.00 -16.36 -21.26
C LEU A 133 9.75 -17.70 -20.53
N LEU A 134 8.52 -17.94 -20.06
CA LEU A 134 8.11 -19.24 -19.52
C LEU A 134 8.27 -20.35 -20.54
N GLY A 135 7.77 -20.16 -21.79
CA GLY A 135 7.93 -21.13 -22.87
C GLY A 135 9.40 -21.41 -23.20
N LYS A 136 10.27 -20.40 -23.15
CA LYS A 136 11.72 -20.58 -23.31
C LYS A 136 12.34 -21.38 -22.16
N MET A 137 11.96 -21.07 -20.93
CA MET A 137 12.40 -21.77 -19.74
C MET A 137 12.06 -23.26 -19.83
N MET A 138 10.82 -23.60 -20.20
CA MET A 138 10.35 -24.98 -20.36
C MET A 138 11.08 -25.71 -21.51
N LYS A 139 11.31 -25.04 -22.66
CA LYS A 139 12.08 -25.63 -23.78
C LYS A 139 13.53 -25.94 -23.41
N LEU A 140 14.09 -25.27 -22.40
CA LEU A 140 15.44 -25.56 -21.88
C LEU A 140 15.43 -26.65 -20.80
N GLY A 141 14.29 -27.28 -20.54
CA GLY A 141 14.16 -28.37 -19.56
C GLY A 141 13.96 -27.90 -18.12
N TYR A 142 13.74 -26.61 -17.89
CA TYR A 142 13.39 -26.12 -16.55
C TYR A 142 11.89 -26.26 -16.31
N GLU A 143 11.51 -26.91 -15.23
CA GLU A 143 10.13 -26.93 -14.76
C GLU A 143 9.81 -25.67 -13.95
N PRO A 144 8.71 -24.96 -14.23
CA PRO A 144 8.30 -23.82 -13.42
C PRO A 144 7.93 -24.29 -12.01
N ASP A 145 8.38 -23.56 -10.99
CA ASP A 145 7.96 -23.79 -9.62
C ASP A 145 6.65 -23.04 -9.29
N ILE A 146 6.07 -23.35 -8.14
CA ILE A 146 4.82 -22.72 -7.68
C ILE A 146 4.95 -21.20 -7.57
N VAL A 147 6.14 -20.66 -7.26
CA VAL A 147 6.42 -19.22 -7.16
C VAL A 147 6.33 -18.56 -8.53
N THR A 148 6.86 -19.22 -9.56
CA THR A 148 6.77 -18.75 -10.96
C THR A 148 5.33 -18.75 -11.45
N LEU A 149 4.57 -19.83 -11.18
CA LEU A 149 3.17 -19.95 -11.56
C LEU A 149 2.30 -18.94 -10.83
N ASN A 150 2.53 -18.71 -9.53
CA ASN A 150 1.84 -17.67 -8.75
C ASN A 150 2.16 -16.25 -9.23
N SER A 151 3.38 -16.00 -9.73
CA SER A 151 3.75 -14.73 -10.35
C SER A 151 2.96 -14.47 -11.64
N LEU A 152 2.77 -15.51 -12.46
CA LEU A 152 1.92 -15.44 -13.67
C LEU A 152 0.45 -15.27 -13.32
N LEU A 153 -0.05 -16.01 -12.33
CA LEU A 153 -1.42 -15.89 -11.83
C LEU A 153 -1.72 -14.45 -11.42
N ASN A 154 -0.85 -13.87 -10.59
CA ASN A 154 -0.96 -12.48 -10.19
C ASN A 154 -0.91 -11.50 -11.40
N GLY A 155 -0.05 -11.79 -12.38
CA GLY A 155 0.03 -11.06 -13.64
C GLY A 155 -1.28 -11.10 -14.43
N PHE A 156 -1.91 -12.26 -14.58
CA PHE A 156 -3.21 -12.42 -15.24
C PHE A 156 -4.31 -11.66 -14.51
N CYS A 157 -4.35 -11.76 -13.16
CA CYS A 157 -5.34 -11.06 -12.34
C CYS A 157 -5.28 -9.54 -12.53
N HIS A 158 -4.07 -8.94 -12.57
CA HIS A 158 -3.90 -7.49 -12.78
C HIS A 158 -3.98 -7.07 -14.24
N GLY A 159 -3.73 -7.99 -15.17
CA GLY A 159 -3.72 -7.74 -16.62
C GLY A 159 -5.07 -7.88 -17.31
N ASN A 160 -6.18 -7.91 -16.57
CA ASN A 160 -7.54 -8.10 -17.07
C ASN A 160 -7.73 -9.44 -17.83
N ARG A 161 -7.05 -10.49 -17.40
CA ARG A 161 -7.07 -11.84 -18.00
C ARG A 161 -7.53 -12.88 -17.00
N ILE A 162 -8.64 -12.61 -16.32
CA ILE A 162 -9.10 -13.47 -15.22
C ILE A 162 -9.47 -14.90 -15.67
N SER A 163 -9.97 -15.08 -16.89
CA SER A 163 -10.26 -16.40 -17.45
C SER A 163 -8.99 -17.23 -17.61
N ASP A 164 -7.88 -16.60 -18.00
CA ASP A 164 -6.57 -17.26 -18.09
C ASP A 164 -6.02 -17.58 -16.71
N ALA A 165 -6.30 -16.71 -15.70
CA ALA A 165 -5.93 -16.96 -14.31
C ALA A 165 -6.62 -18.22 -13.76
N VAL A 166 -7.92 -18.37 -13.99
CA VAL A 166 -8.69 -19.57 -13.60
C VAL A 166 -8.14 -20.81 -14.31
N SER A 167 -7.96 -20.70 -15.64
CA SER A 167 -7.39 -21.82 -16.44
C SER A 167 -6.00 -22.22 -15.99
N LEU A 168 -5.16 -21.26 -15.57
CA LEU A 168 -3.82 -21.56 -15.05
C LEU A 168 -3.89 -22.40 -13.78
N VAL A 169 -4.79 -22.08 -12.85
CA VAL A 169 -4.97 -22.86 -11.60
C VAL A 169 -5.46 -24.26 -11.91
N ASP A 170 -6.38 -24.43 -12.87
CA ASP A 170 -6.84 -25.76 -13.29
C ASP A 170 -5.70 -26.57 -13.94
N GLN A 171 -4.87 -25.92 -14.76
CA GLN A 171 -3.67 -26.55 -15.36
C GLN A 171 -2.64 -26.92 -14.29
N MET A 172 -2.41 -26.09 -13.27
CA MET A 172 -1.52 -26.41 -12.14
C MET A 172 -1.96 -27.72 -11.48
N VAL A 173 -3.25 -27.87 -11.21
CA VAL A 173 -3.81 -29.12 -10.63
C VAL A 173 -3.60 -30.30 -11.58
N GLY A 174 -3.87 -30.12 -12.88
CA GLY A 174 -3.68 -31.17 -13.90
C GLY A 174 -2.22 -31.63 -14.06
N MET A 175 -1.27 -30.73 -13.79
CA MET A 175 0.17 -31.05 -13.80
C MET A 175 0.69 -31.61 -12.47
N GLY A 176 -0.19 -31.85 -11.49
CA GLY A 176 0.17 -32.37 -10.17
C GLY A 176 0.66 -31.35 -9.15
N TYR A 177 0.65 -30.05 -9.47
CA TYR A 177 0.89 -29.02 -8.47
C TYR A 177 -0.32 -28.93 -7.53
N ARG A 178 -0.05 -28.76 -6.27
CA ARG A 178 -1.10 -28.46 -5.27
C ARG A 178 -1.16 -26.95 -5.06
N PRO A 179 -2.21 -26.25 -5.54
CA PRO A 179 -2.41 -24.83 -5.21
C PRO A 179 -2.40 -24.66 -3.70
N ASP A 180 -1.55 -23.77 -3.21
CA ASP A 180 -1.50 -23.41 -1.81
C ASP A 180 -2.51 -22.28 -1.50
N THR A 181 -2.65 -21.92 -0.24
CA THR A 181 -3.54 -20.84 0.20
C THR A 181 -3.20 -19.52 -0.50
N PHE A 182 -1.90 -19.27 -0.75
CA PHE A 182 -1.47 -18.06 -1.48
C PHE A 182 -1.97 -18.04 -2.93
N THR A 183 -1.91 -19.19 -3.63
CA THR A 183 -2.44 -19.34 -5.00
C THR A 183 -3.92 -19.00 -5.04
N ILE A 184 -4.69 -19.61 -4.13
CA ILE A 184 -6.15 -19.43 -4.08
C ILE A 184 -6.50 -17.98 -3.69
N ASN A 185 -5.85 -17.39 -2.69
CA ASN A 185 -6.08 -16.01 -2.28
C ASN A 185 -5.73 -15.00 -3.39
N THR A 186 -4.69 -15.28 -4.17
CA THR A 186 -4.36 -14.46 -5.35
C THR A 186 -5.49 -14.52 -6.40
N LEU A 187 -6.08 -15.69 -6.62
CA LEU A 187 -7.20 -15.84 -7.55
C LEU A 187 -8.49 -15.17 -7.01
N ILE A 188 -8.81 -15.36 -5.72
CA ILE A 188 -9.94 -14.69 -5.05
C ILE A 188 -9.82 -13.17 -5.22
N HIS A 189 -8.65 -12.61 -4.89
CA HIS A 189 -8.40 -11.17 -5.06
C HIS A 189 -8.57 -10.73 -6.53
N GLY A 190 -8.06 -11.52 -7.47
CA GLY A 190 -8.22 -11.28 -8.90
C GLY A 190 -9.69 -11.28 -9.34
N LEU A 191 -10.50 -12.22 -8.85
CA LEU A 191 -11.93 -12.30 -9.12
C LEU A 191 -12.66 -11.06 -8.61
N PHE A 192 -12.36 -10.57 -7.41
CA PHE A 192 -12.91 -9.32 -6.88
C PHE A 192 -12.51 -8.10 -7.69
N LEU A 193 -11.25 -7.99 -8.14
CA LEU A 193 -10.81 -6.91 -9.02
C LEU A 193 -11.62 -6.83 -10.32
N HIS A 194 -12.11 -7.98 -10.81
CA HIS A 194 -12.90 -8.06 -12.04
C HIS A 194 -14.42 -8.20 -11.79
N SER A 195 -14.87 -7.86 -10.59
CA SER A 195 -16.30 -7.85 -10.26
C SER A 195 -16.99 -9.21 -10.29
N LYS A 196 -16.24 -10.30 -10.17
CA LYS A 196 -16.74 -11.68 -10.19
C LYS A 196 -16.95 -12.23 -8.79
N VAL A 197 -17.83 -11.57 -8.02
CA VAL A 197 -18.09 -11.88 -6.59
C VAL A 197 -18.55 -13.31 -6.41
N SER A 198 -19.56 -13.74 -7.17
CA SER A 198 -20.13 -15.09 -7.05
C SER A 198 -19.06 -16.18 -7.31
N GLU A 199 -18.17 -15.95 -8.30
CA GLU A 199 -17.08 -16.88 -8.60
C GLU A 199 -16.04 -16.90 -7.45
N ALA A 200 -15.76 -15.75 -6.82
CA ALA A 200 -14.84 -15.66 -5.69
C ALA A 200 -15.38 -16.40 -4.46
N VAL A 201 -16.64 -16.20 -4.11
CA VAL A 201 -17.31 -16.91 -2.99
C VAL A 201 -17.37 -18.42 -3.26
N ALA A 202 -17.80 -18.82 -4.46
CA ALA A 202 -17.85 -20.22 -4.85
C ALA A 202 -16.46 -20.89 -4.85
N LEU A 203 -15.38 -20.13 -5.07
CA LEU A 203 -14.03 -20.66 -5.00
C LEU A 203 -13.65 -21.04 -3.56
N VAL A 204 -14.04 -20.25 -2.56
CA VAL A 204 -13.85 -20.58 -1.14
C VAL A 204 -14.57 -21.86 -0.76
N GLU A 205 -15.81 -22.03 -1.24
CA GLU A 205 -16.58 -23.26 -0.99
C GLU A 205 -15.91 -24.49 -1.63
N ARG A 206 -15.39 -24.35 -2.84
CA ARG A 206 -14.62 -25.42 -3.49
C ARG A 206 -13.33 -25.76 -2.78
N MET A 207 -12.68 -24.78 -2.12
CA MET A 207 -11.50 -25.05 -1.26
C MET A 207 -11.87 -26.02 -0.14
N VAL A 208 -12.93 -25.70 0.60
CA VAL A 208 -13.43 -26.55 1.70
C VAL A 208 -13.74 -27.95 1.22
N GLN A 209 -14.49 -28.09 0.10
CA GLN A 209 -14.83 -29.39 -0.49
C GLN A 209 -13.63 -30.24 -0.91
N LYS A 210 -12.51 -29.58 -1.28
CA LYS A 210 -11.23 -30.26 -1.66
C LYS A 210 -10.30 -30.50 -0.48
N GLY A 211 -10.76 -30.22 0.75
CA GLY A 211 -9.96 -30.40 1.96
C GLY A 211 -8.89 -29.35 2.19
N CYS A 212 -8.91 -28.25 1.42
CA CYS A 212 -8.11 -27.07 1.69
C CYS A 212 -8.92 -26.16 2.61
N GLN A 213 -8.54 -26.05 3.87
CA GLN A 213 -9.24 -25.16 4.80
C GLN A 213 -8.83 -23.69 4.52
N PRO A 214 -9.83 -22.80 4.30
CA PRO A 214 -9.58 -21.37 4.27
C PRO A 214 -9.01 -20.91 5.61
N ASP A 215 -8.02 -20.02 5.57
CA ASP A 215 -7.46 -19.38 6.76
C ASP A 215 -8.04 -17.97 6.97
N LEU A 216 -7.69 -17.32 8.08
CA LEU A 216 -8.10 -15.96 8.38
C LEU A 216 -7.76 -14.98 7.24
N PHE A 217 -6.63 -15.19 6.55
CA PHE A 217 -6.25 -14.36 5.42
C PHE A 217 -7.19 -14.55 4.21
N THR A 218 -7.68 -15.76 3.98
CA THR A 218 -8.69 -16.06 2.94
C THR A 218 -9.98 -15.32 3.23
N TYR A 219 -10.49 -15.45 4.46
CA TYR A 219 -11.73 -14.77 4.88
C TYR A 219 -11.57 -13.25 4.86
N GLY A 220 -10.43 -12.70 5.34
CA GLY A 220 -10.14 -11.28 5.27
C GLY A 220 -10.06 -10.74 3.83
N THR A 221 -9.52 -11.53 2.90
CA THR A 221 -9.49 -11.17 1.47
C THR A 221 -10.91 -11.10 0.88
N VAL A 222 -11.78 -12.05 1.23
CA VAL A 222 -13.19 -12.06 0.80
C VAL A 222 -13.94 -10.89 1.42
N ALA A 223 -13.85 -10.68 2.74
CA ALA A 223 -14.48 -9.56 3.44
C ALA A 223 -14.11 -8.21 2.82
N ASN A 224 -12.81 -7.97 2.60
CA ASN A 224 -12.32 -6.76 1.97
C ASN A 224 -12.84 -6.59 0.52
N GLY A 225 -12.93 -7.69 -0.23
CA GLY A 225 -13.48 -7.68 -1.59
C GLY A 225 -14.97 -7.30 -1.60
N LEU A 226 -15.76 -7.89 -0.72
CA LEU A 226 -17.19 -7.62 -0.56
C LEU A 226 -17.41 -6.16 -0.12
N CYS A 227 -16.73 -5.71 0.93
CA CYS A 227 -16.85 -4.36 1.46
C CYS A 227 -16.46 -3.28 0.45
N LYS A 228 -15.43 -3.49 -0.36
CA LYS A 228 -15.04 -2.53 -1.42
C LYS A 228 -16.10 -2.37 -2.50
N ARG A 229 -16.98 -3.34 -2.67
CA ARG A 229 -18.04 -3.31 -3.66
C ARG A 229 -19.39 -2.86 -3.10
N GLY A 230 -19.53 -2.80 -1.79
CA GLY A 230 -20.78 -2.50 -1.13
C GLY A 230 -21.68 -3.72 -0.87
N ASP A 231 -21.16 -4.91 -1.08
CA ASP A 231 -21.88 -6.16 -0.80
C ASP A 231 -21.78 -6.47 0.72
N THR A 232 -22.17 -5.51 1.55
CA THR A 232 -22.01 -5.53 3.03
C THR A 232 -22.81 -6.63 3.70
N ASP A 233 -24.01 -6.93 3.21
CA ASP A 233 -24.83 -8.02 3.75
C ASP A 233 -24.14 -9.39 3.57
N LEU A 234 -23.46 -9.58 2.43
CA LEU A 234 -22.66 -10.78 2.21
C LEU A 234 -21.43 -10.82 3.12
N ALA A 235 -20.86 -9.65 3.47
CA ALA A 235 -19.75 -9.59 4.41
C ALA A 235 -20.20 -9.95 5.84
N LEU A 236 -21.39 -9.55 6.28
CA LEU A 236 -21.97 -10.00 7.55
C LEU A 236 -22.26 -11.50 7.53
N THR A 237 -22.89 -12.02 6.48
CA THR A 237 -23.11 -13.46 6.31
C THR A 237 -21.80 -14.26 6.33
N LEU A 238 -20.69 -13.68 5.85
CA LEU A 238 -19.38 -14.30 5.91
C LEU A 238 -18.88 -14.48 7.36
N LEU A 239 -19.12 -13.49 8.23
CA LEU A 239 -18.79 -13.59 9.66
C LEU A 239 -19.59 -14.69 10.33
N GLU A 240 -20.90 -14.78 10.07
CA GLU A 240 -21.76 -15.87 10.56
C GLU A 240 -21.26 -17.25 10.07
N LYS A 241 -20.79 -17.34 8.83
CA LYS A 241 -20.26 -18.58 8.27
C LYS A 241 -18.96 -18.97 8.97
N MET A 242 -18.07 -18.03 9.24
CA MET A 242 -16.84 -18.28 10.00
C MET A 242 -17.16 -18.87 11.37
N GLU A 243 -18.14 -18.30 12.06
CA GLU A 243 -18.60 -18.80 13.37
C GLU A 243 -19.12 -20.24 13.30
N LYS A 244 -19.98 -20.54 12.32
CA LYS A 244 -20.49 -21.90 12.09
C LYS A 244 -19.38 -22.91 11.81
N GLU A 245 -18.30 -22.48 11.19
CA GLU A 245 -17.12 -23.28 10.89
C GLU A 245 -16.07 -23.27 12.05
N GLN A 246 -16.43 -22.65 13.19
CA GLN A 246 -15.56 -22.52 14.37
C GLN A 246 -14.23 -21.76 14.08
N ILE A 247 -14.28 -20.84 13.14
CA ILE A 247 -13.16 -19.96 12.81
C ILE A 247 -13.42 -18.61 13.49
N GLU A 248 -12.63 -18.28 14.50
CA GLU A 248 -12.75 -17.00 15.21
C GLU A 248 -12.26 -15.85 14.31
N ALA A 249 -13.14 -14.88 14.03
CA ALA A 249 -12.75 -13.68 13.32
C ALA A 249 -11.84 -12.81 14.20
N ASP A 250 -10.73 -12.37 13.63
CA ASP A 250 -9.80 -11.47 14.31
C ASP A 250 -10.22 -9.99 14.19
N VAL A 251 -9.52 -9.13 14.91
CA VAL A 251 -9.75 -7.68 14.90
C VAL A 251 -9.66 -7.08 13.47
N VAL A 252 -8.82 -7.64 12.61
CA VAL A 252 -8.62 -7.14 11.23
C VAL A 252 -9.84 -7.40 10.37
N ILE A 253 -10.46 -8.57 10.49
CA ILE A 253 -11.68 -8.92 9.75
C ILE A 253 -12.85 -8.06 10.23
N TYR A 254 -13.06 -7.93 11.55
CA TYR A 254 -14.09 -7.04 12.09
C TYR A 254 -13.90 -5.61 11.62
N ASN A 255 -12.70 -5.05 11.73
CA ASN A 255 -12.39 -3.69 11.27
C ASN A 255 -12.64 -3.51 9.76
N THR A 256 -12.33 -4.53 8.96
CA THR A 256 -12.60 -4.50 7.51
C THR A 256 -14.09 -4.40 7.20
N VAL A 257 -14.94 -5.14 7.94
CA VAL A 257 -16.40 -5.11 7.74
C VAL A 257 -16.99 -3.82 8.29
N ILE A 258 -16.55 -3.36 9.48
CA ILE A 258 -16.92 -2.07 10.06
C ILE A 258 -16.65 -0.92 9.08
N ASP A 259 -15.45 -0.84 8.50
CA ASP A 259 -15.10 0.18 7.49
C ASP A 259 -15.99 0.07 6.24
N GLY A 260 -16.34 -1.14 5.84
CA GLY A 260 -17.27 -1.39 4.74
C GLY A 260 -18.65 -0.83 5.02
N LEU A 261 -19.24 -1.21 6.14
CA LEU A 261 -20.56 -0.74 6.58
C LEU A 261 -20.60 0.79 6.73
N CYS A 262 -19.55 1.39 7.31
CA CYS A 262 -19.43 2.85 7.44
C CYS A 262 -19.53 3.57 6.09
N LYS A 263 -18.88 3.05 5.04
CA LYS A 263 -18.91 3.65 3.70
C LYS A 263 -20.29 3.62 3.06
N TYR A 264 -21.08 2.59 3.37
CA TYR A 264 -22.41 2.38 2.77
C TYR A 264 -23.58 2.80 3.68
N LYS A 265 -23.28 3.60 4.71
CA LYS A 265 -24.29 4.27 5.57
C LYS A 265 -25.11 3.34 6.48
N GLN A 266 -24.59 2.19 6.79
CA GLN A 266 -25.27 1.20 7.66
C GLN A 266 -24.82 1.40 9.12
N VAL A 267 -25.12 2.57 9.70
CA VAL A 267 -24.57 3.00 11.01
C VAL A 267 -25.03 2.11 12.16
N ASP A 268 -26.26 1.64 12.15
CA ASP A 268 -26.77 0.78 13.22
C ASP A 268 -26.12 -0.59 13.14
N ASP A 269 -25.94 -1.16 11.95
CA ASP A 269 -25.22 -2.42 11.75
C ASP A 269 -23.76 -2.31 12.20
N VAL A 270 -23.12 -1.13 12.02
CA VAL A 270 -21.75 -0.87 12.51
C VAL A 270 -21.69 -0.95 14.04
N VAL A 271 -22.63 -0.31 14.73
CA VAL A 271 -22.70 -0.33 16.20
C VAL A 271 -22.97 -1.74 16.70
N ASP A 272 -23.88 -2.45 16.07
CA ASP A 272 -24.22 -3.84 16.44
C ASP A 272 -23.01 -4.76 16.24
N LEU A 273 -22.31 -4.64 15.11
CA LEU A 273 -21.12 -5.43 14.82
C LEU A 273 -19.95 -5.12 15.79
N PHE A 274 -19.78 -3.86 16.18
CA PHE A 274 -18.79 -3.49 17.17
C PHE A 274 -19.08 -4.10 18.55
N ASN A 275 -20.35 -4.08 18.99
CA ASN A 275 -20.78 -4.71 20.23
C ASN A 275 -20.62 -6.24 20.16
N GLU A 276 -20.96 -6.84 19.01
CA GLU A 276 -20.79 -8.27 18.77
C GLU A 276 -19.33 -8.70 18.89
N MET A 277 -18.40 -7.92 18.30
CA MET A 277 -16.96 -8.15 18.40
C MET A 277 -16.51 -8.29 19.85
N GLU A 278 -16.97 -7.41 20.73
CA GLU A 278 -16.64 -7.45 22.17
C GLU A 278 -17.26 -8.67 22.88
N THR A 279 -18.53 -8.97 22.59
CA THR A 279 -19.24 -10.10 23.22
C THR A 279 -18.63 -11.44 22.83
N LYS A 280 -18.06 -11.54 21.63
CA LYS A 280 -17.34 -12.72 21.13
C LYS A 280 -15.88 -12.78 21.61
N GLY A 281 -15.43 -11.85 22.45
CA GLY A 281 -14.12 -11.87 23.07
C GLY A 281 -13.00 -11.28 22.22
N THR A 282 -13.29 -10.78 21.00
CA THR A 282 -12.33 -10.05 20.18
C THR A 282 -12.27 -8.61 20.68
N ARG A 283 -11.11 -8.23 21.26
CA ARG A 283 -10.94 -6.89 21.84
C ARG A 283 -10.77 -5.83 20.74
N PRO A 284 -11.61 -4.78 20.72
CA PRO A 284 -11.40 -3.64 19.84
C PRO A 284 -10.06 -2.97 20.12
N ASP A 285 -9.42 -2.48 19.07
CA ASP A 285 -8.19 -1.69 19.14
C ASP A 285 -8.46 -0.20 18.83
N VAL A 286 -7.41 0.61 18.82
CA VAL A 286 -7.51 2.06 18.48
C VAL A 286 -8.15 2.26 17.11
N TYR A 287 -7.84 1.38 16.15
CA TYR A 287 -8.39 1.48 14.80
C TYR A 287 -9.90 1.19 14.79
N SER A 288 -10.37 0.17 15.53
CA SER A 288 -11.81 -0.15 15.69
C SER A 288 -12.60 1.05 16.20
N TYR A 289 -12.09 1.68 17.27
CA TYR A 289 -12.71 2.88 17.85
C TYR A 289 -12.69 4.05 16.88
N ASN A 290 -11.57 4.33 16.22
CA ASN A 290 -11.45 5.44 15.26
C ASN A 290 -12.40 5.27 14.08
N SER A 291 -12.56 4.06 13.55
CA SER A 291 -13.51 3.76 12.47
C SER A 291 -14.95 4.02 12.92
N LEU A 292 -15.35 3.55 14.10
CA LEU A 292 -16.69 3.74 14.63
C LEU A 292 -16.97 5.22 14.99
N ILE A 293 -16.02 5.91 15.67
CA ILE A 293 -16.13 7.34 16.01
C ILE A 293 -16.28 8.17 14.72
N SER A 294 -15.41 7.93 13.73
CA SER A 294 -15.48 8.64 12.44
C SER A 294 -16.80 8.39 11.72
N CYS A 295 -17.30 7.15 11.75
CA CYS A 295 -18.59 6.79 11.20
C CYS A 295 -19.71 7.58 11.87
N LEU A 296 -19.82 7.51 13.19
CA LEU A 296 -20.85 8.22 13.94
C LEU A 296 -20.80 9.74 13.75
N CYS A 297 -19.60 10.31 13.72
CA CYS A 297 -19.36 11.73 13.43
C CYS A 297 -19.89 12.12 12.03
N ASN A 298 -19.61 11.31 11.01
CA ASN A 298 -20.04 11.57 9.64
C ASN A 298 -21.58 11.52 9.47
N TYR A 299 -22.26 10.81 10.36
CA TYR A 299 -23.73 10.68 10.36
C TYR A 299 -24.43 11.51 11.44
N GLY A 300 -23.71 12.45 12.07
CA GLY A 300 -24.29 13.40 13.04
C GLY A 300 -24.61 12.80 14.40
N ARG A 301 -24.08 11.61 14.72
CA ARG A 301 -24.28 10.95 16.03
C ARG A 301 -23.16 11.30 17.02
N TRP A 302 -22.88 12.59 17.18
CA TRP A 302 -21.73 13.07 17.99
C TRP A 302 -21.80 12.68 19.45
N SER A 303 -23.01 12.59 20.03
CA SER A 303 -23.20 12.14 21.41
C SER A 303 -22.69 10.74 21.62
N ASP A 304 -22.98 9.84 20.66
CA ASP A 304 -22.51 8.46 20.69
C ASP A 304 -21.00 8.40 20.45
N ALA A 305 -20.47 9.20 19.53
CA ALA A 305 -19.04 9.29 19.30
C ALA A 305 -18.27 9.78 20.55
N SER A 306 -18.81 10.78 21.28
CA SER A 306 -18.21 11.26 22.52
C SER A 306 -18.25 10.20 23.64
N ARG A 307 -19.32 9.40 23.70
CA ARG A 307 -19.40 8.27 24.64
C ARG A 307 -18.35 7.20 24.34
N LEU A 308 -18.10 6.93 23.06
CA LEU A 308 -17.03 6.00 22.67
C LEU A 308 -15.63 6.49 23.05
N LEU A 309 -15.37 7.80 22.99
CA LEU A 309 -14.11 8.35 23.52
C LEU A 309 -13.96 8.06 25.02
N SER A 310 -15.03 8.21 25.80
CA SER A 310 -15.02 7.89 27.23
C SER A 310 -14.82 6.39 27.46
N ASP A 311 -15.51 5.54 26.75
CA ASP A 311 -15.40 4.07 26.81
C ASP A 311 -13.97 3.61 26.45
N MET A 312 -13.39 4.18 25.38
CA MET A 312 -12.01 3.93 24.96
C MET A 312 -11.01 4.21 26.10
N ILE A 313 -11.19 5.34 26.81
CA ILE A 313 -10.34 5.73 27.93
C ILE A 313 -10.53 4.79 29.11
N GLU A 314 -11.77 4.44 29.47
CA GLU A 314 -12.10 3.52 30.55
C GLU A 314 -11.48 2.13 30.32
N LYS A 315 -11.49 1.66 29.08
CA LYS A 315 -10.86 0.39 28.66
C LYS A 315 -9.34 0.47 28.50
N LYS A 316 -8.73 1.62 28.85
CA LYS A 316 -7.28 1.87 28.75
C LYS A 316 -6.73 1.75 27.32
N ILE A 317 -7.57 2.02 26.33
CA ILE A 317 -7.16 2.18 24.94
C ILE A 317 -6.86 3.67 24.76
N ASN A 318 -5.62 4.02 24.47
CA ASN A 318 -5.23 5.43 24.38
C ASN A 318 -5.72 6.05 23.07
N PRO A 319 -6.57 7.10 23.12
CA PRO A 319 -6.92 7.87 21.94
C PRO A 319 -5.69 8.47 21.27
N ASP A 320 -5.67 8.50 19.97
CA ASP A 320 -4.60 9.10 19.15
C ASP A 320 -5.05 10.39 18.45
N VAL A 321 -4.16 10.97 17.66
CA VAL A 321 -4.44 12.20 16.89
C VAL A 321 -5.64 12.00 15.94
N VAL A 322 -5.83 10.81 15.40
CA VAL A 322 -6.96 10.49 14.50
C VAL A 322 -8.28 10.54 15.24
N THR A 323 -8.32 9.99 16.47
CA THR A 323 -9.50 10.04 17.36
C THR A 323 -9.95 11.47 17.61
N PHE A 324 -9.00 12.34 18.03
CA PHE A 324 -9.30 13.74 18.32
C PHE A 324 -9.69 14.52 17.07
N ASN A 325 -9.00 14.31 15.95
CA ASN A 325 -9.32 14.99 14.69
C ASN A 325 -10.74 14.69 14.21
N ALA A 326 -11.19 13.43 14.31
CA ALA A 326 -12.54 13.05 13.93
C ALA A 326 -13.61 13.79 14.76
N LEU A 327 -13.40 13.87 16.08
CA LEU A 327 -14.32 14.55 16.99
C LEU A 327 -14.27 16.08 16.83
N ILE A 328 -13.08 16.68 16.71
CA ILE A 328 -12.92 18.12 16.49
C ILE A 328 -13.62 18.54 15.20
N ASP A 329 -13.40 17.83 14.10
CA ASP A 329 -14.03 18.11 12.81
C ASP A 329 -15.57 18.01 12.90
N ALA A 330 -16.07 17.00 13.61
CA ALA A 330 -17.51 16.81 13.83
C ALA A 330 -18.12 17.96 14.63
N PHE A 331 -17.52 18.37 15.75
CA PHE A 331 -18.01 19.48 16.56
C PHE A 331 -17.91 20.83 15.83
N VAL A 332 -16.87 21.02 15.04
CA VAL A 332 -16.76 22.20 14.16
C VAL A 332 -17.89 22.26 13.15
N LYS A 333 -18.21 21.16 12.48
CA LYS A 333 -19.32 21.07 11.51
C LYS A 333 -20.68 21.37 12.13
N GLU A 334 -20.86 21.00 13.41
CA GLU A 334 -22.03 21.29 14.20
C GLU A 334 -22.10 22.73 14.77
N GLY A 335 -21.06 23.49 14.59
CA GLY A 335 -20.96 24.82 15.20
C GLY A 335 -20.67 24.84 16.70
N LYS A 336 -20.35 23.68 17.30
CA LYS A 336 -19.99 23.52 18.71
C LYS A 336 -18.51 23.80 18.93
N LEU A 337 -18.10 25.05 18.62
CA LEU A 337 -16.67 25.43 18.64
C LEU A 337 -16.03 25.34 20.02
N LEU A 338 -16.80 25.60 21.09
CA LEU A 338 -16.26 25.50 22.45
C LEU A 338 -15.87 24.08 22.82
N GLU A 339 -16.67 23.12 22.38
CA GLU A 339 -16.40 21.70 22.55
C GLU A 339 -15.18 21.24 21.73
N ALA A 340 -15.06 21.75 20.50
CA ALA A 340 -13.88 21.50 19.67
C ALA A 340 -12.59 22.08 20.29
N GLU A 341 -12.65 23.30 20.86
CA GLU A 341 -11.53 23.90 21.58
C GLU A 341 -11.14 23.05 22.82
N LYS A 342 -12.11 22.57 23.60
CA LYS A 342 -11.85 21.69 24.75
C LYS A 342 -11.17 20.38 24.36
N LEU A 343 -11.57 19.79 23.22
CA LEU A 343 -10.91 18.58 22.71
C LEU A 343 -9.48 18.87 22.26
N TYR A 344 -9.21 20.00 21.65
CA TYR A 344 -7.87 20.44 21.32
C TYR A 344 -7.00 20.61 22.59
N GLU A 345 -7.53 21.26 23.63
CA GLU A 345 -6.84 21.40 24.92
C GLU A 345 -6.56 20.04 25.58
N GLU A 346 -7.52 19.12 25.51
CA GLU A 346 -7.36 17.74 26.01
C GLU A 346 -6.27 16.98 25.25
N MET A 347 -6.20 17.13 23.92
CA MET A 347 -5.15 16.56 23.08
C MET A 347 -3.77 17.03 23.53
N ILE A 348 -3.59 18.35 23.76
CA ILE A 348 -2.34 18.93 24.28
C ILE A 348 -2.02 18.39 25.67
N ARG A 349 -3.02 18.33 26.57
CA ARG A 349 -2.85 17.79 27.92
C ARG A 349 -2.36 16.34 27.93
N ARG A 350 -2.73 15.57 26.92
CA ARG A 350 -2.29 14.19 26.72
C ARG A 350 -0.94 14.07 26.01
N SER A 351 -0.27 15.20 25.75
CA SER A 351 1.00 15.24 24.99
C SER A 351 0.88 14.66 23.57
N LEU A 352 -0.30 14.83 22.96
CA LEU A 352 -0.51 14.53 21.55
C LEU A 352 -0.28 15.82 20.75
N ASP A 353 0.67 15.75 19.81
CA ASP A 353 0.97 16.92 18.96
C ASP A 353 -0.11 17.09 17.88
N PRO A 354 -0.79 18.26 17.82
CA PRO A 354 -1.75 18.55 16.76
C PRO A 354 -1.06 18.55 15.39
N ASP A 355 -1.72 17.95 14.41
CA ASP A 355 -1.24 17.91 13.03
C ASP A 355 -1.95 18.97 12.15
N VAL A 356 -1.59 18.99 10.87
CA VAL A 356 -2.19 19.91 9.88
C VAL A 356 -3.72 19.76 9.81
N ILE A 357 -4.24 18.56 10.02
CA ILE A 357 -5.70 18.29 9.99
C ILE A 357 -6.38 18.94 11.19
N THR A 358 -5.78 18.81 12.40
CA THR A 358 -6.28 19.43 13.63
C THR A 358 -6.42 20.95 13.45
N TYR A 359 -5.32 21.61 13.02
CA TYR A 359 -5.31 23.06 12.82
C TYR A 359 -6.28 23.49 11.72
N ASN A 360 -6.31 22.80 10.59
CA ASN A 360 -7.21 23.11 9.48
C ASN A 360 -8.70 23.00 9.89
N SER A 361 -9.07 22.00 10.68
CA SER A 361 -10.44 21.84 11.18
C SER A 361 -10.85 23.00 12.08
N LEU A 362 -10.00 23.41 13.04
CA LEU A 362 -10.27 24.53 13.93
C LEU A 362 -10.31 25.87 13.18
N ILE A 363 -9.32 26.13 12.30
CA ILE A 363 -9.28 27.34 11.46
C ILE A 363 -10.54 27.43 10.61
N ASN A 364 -10.97 26.32 10.00
CA ASN A 364 -12.19 26.28 9.21
C ASN A 364 -13.43 26.63 10.06
N GLY A 365 -13.53 26.04 11.25
CA GLY A 365 -14.61 26.33 12.19
C GLY A 365 -14.68 27.81 12.56
N PHE A 366 -13.56 28.41 12.94
CA PHE A 366 -13.49 29.84 13.27
C PHE A 366 -13.82 30.74 12.07
N CYS A 367 -13.34 30.39 10.88
CA CYS A 367 -13.69 31.12 9.66
C CYS A 367 -15.18 31.04 9.32
N MET A 368 -15.80 29.85 9.47
CA MET A 368 -17.23 29.66 9.21
C MET A 368 -18.11 30.46 10.15
N HIS A 369 -17.69 30.68 11.39
CA HIS A 369 -18.42 31.43 12.42
C HIS A 369 -17.93 32.86 12.58
N HIS A 370 -17.20 33.39 11.59
CA HIS A 370 -16.70 34.79 11.55
C HIS A 370 -15.76 35.18 12.69
N LEU A 371 -15.17 34.19 13.38
CA LEU A 371 -14.19 34.38 14.45
C LEU A 371 -12.76 34.47 13.89
N LEU A 372 -12.54 35.47 12.99
CA LEU A 372 -11.31 35.56 12.20
C LEU A 372 -10.05 35.77 13.04
N ASP A 373 -10.16 36.45 14.17
CA ASP A 373 -9.02 36.69 15.06
C ASP A 373 -8.57 35.38 15.74
N LYS A 374 -9.53 34.49 16.11
CA LYS A 374 -9.22 33.15 16.57
C LYS A 374 -8.61 32.29 15.46
N ALA A 375 -9.14 32.38 14.23
CA ALA A 375 -8.58 31.65 13.08
C ALA A 375 -7.13 32.09 12.82
N LYS A 376 -6.84 33.39 12.88
CA LYS A 376 -5.48 33.91 12.73
C LYS A 376 -4.56 33.44 13.86
N HIS A 377 -5.01 33.50 15.11
CA HIS A 377 -4.24 33.02 16.25
C HIS A 377 -3.89 31.53 16.12
N MET A 378 -4.86 30.70 15.67
CA MET A 378 -4.61 29.26 15.45
C MET A 378 -3.61 29.01 14.33
N PHE A 379 -3.62 29.82 13.27
CA PHE A 379 -2.61 29.78 12.21
C PHE A 379 -1.21 30.14 12.73
N GLU A 380 -1.10 31.21 13.51
CA GLU A 380 0.17 31.65 14.13
C GLU A 380 0.70 30.55 15.08
N LEU A 381 -0.19 29.92 15.83
CA LEU A 381 0.16 28.81 16.73
C LEU A 381 0.66 27.59 15.94
N MET A 382 -0.01 27.23 14.83
CA MET A 382 0.42 26.17 13.92
C MET A 382 1.85 26.39 13.44
N VAL A 383 2.17 27.57 12.97
CA VAL A 383 3.52 27.93 12.49
C VAL A 383 4.54 27.91 13.64
N SER A 384 4.17 28.43 14.83
CA SER A 384 5.07 28.44 15.99
C SER A 384 5.42 27.06 16.53
N LYS A 385 4.61 26.04 16.19
CA LYS A 385 4.80 24.63 16.54
C LYS A 385 5.47 23.82 15.42
N ASP A 386 6.11 24.46 14.45
CA ASP A 386 6.74 23.86 13.29
C ASP A 386 5.81 22.97 12.44
N CYS A 387 4.48 23.14 12.60
CA CYS A 387 3.50 22.47 11.76
C CYS A 387 3.29 23.31 10.49
N LEU A 388 3.81 22.84 9.36
CA LEU A 388 3.81 23.61 8.11
C LEU A 388 2.40 23.73 7.52
N PRO A 389 1.88 24.97 7.30
CA PRO A 389 0.60 25.19 6.64
C PRO A 389 0.60 24.65 5.20
N ASP A 390 -0.49 24.04 4.79
CA ASP A 390 -0.68 23.52 3.45
C ASP A 390 -1.63 24.41 2.60
N VAL A 391 -1.88 23.99 1.36
CA VAL A 391 -2.81 24.69 0.44
C VAL A 391 -4.22 24.80 1.04
N VAL A 392 -4.65 23.83 1.85
CA VAL A 392 -5.96 23.84 2.50
C VAL A 392 -6.00 24.94 3.57
N THR A 393 -4.95 25.06 4.38
CA THR A 393 -4.81 26.10 5.41
C THR A 393 -4.97 27.50 4.81
N TYR A 394 -4.14 27.79 3.79
CA TYR A 394 -4.17 29.12 3.15
C TYR A 394 -5.50 29.40 2.45
N SER A 395 -6.05 28.44 1.71
CA SER A 395 -7.31 28.62 0.98
C SER A 395 -8.49 28.81 1.93
N THR A 396 -8.49 28.13 3.09
CA THR A 396 -9.53 28.29 4.12
C THR A 396 -9.49 29.69 4.74
N LEU A 397 -8.31 30.16 5.14
CA LEU A 397 -8.12 31.51 5.69
C LEU A 397 -8.54 32.59 4.68
N ILE A 398 -8.02 32.53 3.45
CA ILE A 398 -8.37 33.51 2.40
C ILE A 398 -9.88 33.55 2.21
N LYS A 399 -10.53 32.38 2.05
CA LYS A 399 -11.97 32.27 1.87
C LYS A 399 -12.73 32.89 3.06
N GLY A 400 -12.28 32.62 4.29
CA GLY A 400 -12.86 33.19 5.52
C GLY A 400 -12.74 34.72 5.57
N PHE A 401 -11.53 35.26 5.36
CA PHE A 401 -11.27 36.69 5.39
C PHE A 401 -11.99 37.44 4.26
N CYS A 402 -12.05 36.88 3.04
CA CYS A 402 -12.79 37.46 1.92
C CYS A 402 -14.30 37.53 2.20
N LYS A 403 -14.89 36.44 2.75
CA LYS A 403 -16.33 36.45 3.13
C LYS A 403 -16.67 37.54 4.15
N CYS A 404 -15.77 37.83 5.06
CA CYS A 404 -15.94 38.85 6.08
C CYS A 404 -15.48 40.25 5.63
N LYS A 405 -15.14 40.46 4.35
CA LYS A 405 -14.63 41.72 3.77
C LYS A 405 -13.31 42.21 4.41
N ARG A 406 -12.55 41.36 5.07
CA ARG A 406 -11.22 41.66 5.66
C ARG A 406 -10.09 41.21 4.71
N VAL A 407 -10.13 41.66 3.46
CA VAL A 407 -9.24 41.18 2.37
C VAL A 407 -7.76 41.53 2.65
N GLU A 408 -7.49 42.68 3.26
CA GLU A 408 -6.13 43.13 3.60
C GLU A 408 -5.45 42.17 4.59
N ASP A 409 -6.18 41.71 5.60
CA ASP A 409 -5.67 40.72 6.56
C ASP A 409 -5.38 39.36 5.90
N GLY A 410 -6.27 38.93 5.00
CA GLY A 410 -6.04 37.73 4.19
C GLY A 410 -4.79 37.83 3.32
N MET A 411 -4.54 38.98 2.71
CA MET A 411 -3.33 39.26 1.93
C MET A 411 -2.04 39.22 2.79
N ARG A 412 -2.09 39.79 4.01
CA ARG A 412 -0.95 39.71 4.94
C ARG A 412 -0.57 38.31 5.32
N ILE A 413 -1.56 37.42 5.53
CA ILE A 413 -1.32 36.00 5.85
C ILE A 413 -0.64 35.30 4.67
N LEU A 414 -1.04 35.57 3.42
CA LEU A 414 -0.38 35.06 2.22
C LEU A 414 1.07 35.51 2.11
N LEU A 415 1.35 36.78 2.36
CA LEU A 415 2.70 37.33 2.31
C LEU A 415 3.61 36.75 3.40
N PHE A 416 3.04 36.39 4.55
CA PHE A 416 3.78 35.76 5.64
C PHE A 416 4.20 34.31 5.29
N GLY A 417 3.41 33.61 4.47
CA GLY A 417 3.72 32.24 4.03
C GLY A 417 4.64 32.15 2.81
N LEU A 418 4.98 33.29 2.18
CA LEU A 418 5.90 33.36 1.03
C LEU A 418 7.35 33.70 1.43
N ASN A 419 7.59 34.06 2.69
CA ASN A 419 8.92 34.31 3.29
C ASN A 419 9.34 33.14 4.19
#